data_d66ce322b42681fd4776fdba4caccd90
#
_entry.id   d66ce322b42681fd4776fdba4caccd90
#
_cell.length_a   1.000
_cell.length_b   1.000
_cell.length_c   1.000
_cell.angle_alpha   90.00
_cell.angle_beta   90.00
_cell.angle_gamma   90.00
#
_symmetry.space_group_name_H-M   'P 1'
#
loop_
_entity.id
_entity.type
_entity.pdbx_description
1 polymer ?
#
loop_
_entity_poly.entity_id
_entity_poly.type
_entity_poly.pdbx_seq_one_letter_code
_entity_poly.pdbx_strand_id
1 'polypeptide(L)'
;MSLISYFGGKSSNLFKEFINSKIPKSGIKTYVEPFSGSFATYMDDQTLIFDNVVFNDMNRHQVNLFKCASEPEKLLSEINILLNEGGLVYTTETNPIKKWNFYKSIYRQYIKNDFLDDMNFEIGDFKKAAIYAFLITSSHNSCYPRGAGYNGYKKDLDKLKIESLINKLKKNKYTDKLKSISDFSNIDFEELILKYDNKDTYFYLDPPYYRYDPKTGEDDARRLWWYGSDKENVFGVESHRRLLNLLKNTKSRWSLSYYYFPLLEELLPKDKYIWFEKEVFRSSAQGGKNHDPNKKHETGTELLILNYNPETGIKL
;
A
#
# COMPACT_ATOMS: atom_id res chain seq x y z
N MET A 1 -11.57 4.06 -5.01
CA MET A 1 -11.11 2.67 -4.70
C MET A 1 -9.77 2.47 -5.37
N SER A 2 -8.70 2.15 -4.63
CA SER A 2 -7.37 1.86 -5.15
C SER A 2 -7.37 0.75 -6.21
N LEU A 3 -6.30 0.64 -7.00
CA LEU A 3 -6.16 -0.40 -8.03
C LEU A 3 -6.29 -1.80 -7.42
N ILE A 4 -5.55 -2.04 -6.35
CA ILE A 4 -5.62 -3.25 -5.53
C ILE A 4 -5.80 -2.88 -4.06
N SER A 5 -6.32 -3.82 -3.26
CA SER A 5 -6.22 -3.69 -1.80
C SER A 5 -4.79 -3.98 -1.36
N TYR A 6 -4.32 -3.30 -0.33
CA TYR A 6 -3.02 -3.53 0.28
C TYR A 6 -3.16 -3.39 1.80
N PHE A 7 -2.32 -4.08 2.56
CA PHE A 7 -2.36 -3.99 4.02
C PHE A 7 -2.09 -2.56 4.49
N GLY A 8 -2.92 -2.03 5.36
CA GLY A 8 -2.81 -0.63 5.82
C GLY A 8 -3.36 0.42 4.83
N GLY A 9 -3.86 0.02 3.66
CA GLY A 9 -4.31 0.96 2.62
C GLY A 9 -5.43 1.89 3.07
N LYS A 10 -5.31 3.18 2.76
CA LYS A 10 -6.21 4.28 3.14
C LYS A 10 -7.41 4.44 2.20
N SER A 11 -8.00 3.35 1.73
CA SER A 11 -9.02 3.37 0.66
C SER A 11 -10.45 3.69 1.11
N SER A 12 -10.73 3.88 2.40
CA SER A 12 -12.05 4.27 2.87
C SER A 12 -12.35 5.75 2.58
N ASN A 13 -13.61 6.10 2.30
CA ASN A 13 -14.01 7.50 2.07
C ASN A 13 -13.62 8.41 3.26
N LEU A 14 -13.67 7.86 4.47
CA LEU A 14 -13.32 8.55 5.69
C LEU A 14 -11.85 9.01 5.71
N PHE A 15 -10.93 8.15 5.24
CA PHE A 15 -9.51 8.50 5.14
C PHE A 15 -9.23 9.45 4.00
N LYS A 16 -9.92 9.31 2.86
CA LYS A 16 -9.76 10.21 1.72
C LYS A 16 -10.08 11.65 2.10
N GLU A 17 -11.23 11.90 2.72
CA GLU A 17 -11.58 13.24 3.17
C GLU A 17 -10.57 13.78 4.18
N PHE A 18 -10.12 12.94 5.11
CA PHE A 18 -9.17 13.33 6.14
C PHE A 18 -7.80 13.69 5.57
N ILE A 19 -7.27 12.89 4.65
CA ILE A 19 -5.94 13.07 4.06
C ILE A 19 -5.99 14.06 2.89
N ASN A 20 -6.84 13.79 1.90
CA ASN A 20 -6.84 14.54 0.63
C ASN A 20 -7.28 15.99 0.80
N SER A 21 -8.17 16.27 1.76
CA SER A 21 -8.56 17.66 2.07
C SER A 21 -7.40 18.52 2.58
N LYS A 22 -6.31 17.91 3.00
CA LYS A 22 -5.13 18.58 3.54
C LYS A 22 -3.98 18.69 2.53
N ILE A 23 -4.04 17.97 1.40
CA ILE A 23 -3.02 18.08 0.33
C ILE A 23 -3.01 19.51 -0.21
N PRO A 24 -1.84 20.15 -0.37
CA PRO A 24 -1.75 21.51 -0.89
C PRO A 24 -2.34 21.61 -2.30
N LYS A 25 -3.25 22.56 -2.51
CA LYS A 25 -3.95 22.75 -3.80
C LYS A 25 -3.16 23.54 -4.84
N SER A 26 -2.06 24.16 -4.43
CA SER A 26 -1.25 25.01 -5.32
C SER A 26 0.23 24.97 -4.91
N GLY A 27 1.09 25.35 -5.87
CA GLY A 27 2.54 25.44 -5.66
C GLY A 27 3.21 24.08 -5.48
N ILE A 28 2.58 22.99 -5.95
CA ILE A 28 3.15 21.65 -6.04
C ILE A 28 3.20 21.23 -7.50
N LYS A 29 4.37 20.80 -7.96
CA LYS A 29 4.59 20.20 -9.27
C LYS A 29 4.81 18.70 -9.17
N THR A 30 5.46 18.26 -8.09
CA THR A 30 5.85 16.86 -7.90
C THR A 30 5.16 16.27 -6.67
N TYR A 31 4.42 15.18 -6.87
CA TYR A 31 3.79 14.37 -5.83
C TYR A 31 4.57 13.07 -5.65
N VAL A 32 4.95 12.74 -4.43
CA VAL A 32 5.76 11.56 -4.11
C VAL A 32 5.18 10.79 -2.94
N GLU A 33 4.98 9.49 -3.10
CA GLU A 33 4.72 8.57 -1.98
C GLU A 33 5.91 7.63 -1.77
N PRO A 34 6.76 7.86 -0.75
CA PRO A 34 7.90 6.98 -0.44
C PRO A 34 7.50 5.58 -0.01
N PHE A 35 6.28 5.41 0.49
CA PHE A 35 5.67 4.17 0.97
C PHE A 35 4.33 3.98 0.27
N SER A 36 4.34 3.74 -1.04
CA SER A 36 3.13 3.83 -1.86
C SER A 36 2.11 2.73 -1.57
N GLY A 37 2.52 1.51 -1.26
CA GLY A 37 1.62 0.40 -1.00
C GLY A 37 0.54 0.26 -2.07
N SER A 38 -0.74 0.52 -1.73
CA SER A 38 -1.85 0.53 -2.68
C SER A 38 -1.98 1.81 -3.50
N PHE A 39 -1.18 2.83 -3.21
CA PHE A 39 -1.24 4.16 -3.80
C PHE A 39 -2.64 4.80 -3.78
N ALA A 40 -3.39 4.45 -2.72
CA ALA A 40 -4.82 4.78 -2.63
C ALA A 40 -5.07 6.28 -2.57
N THR A 41 -4.22 7.03 -1.88
CA THR A 41 -4.33 8.49 -1.73
C THR A 41 -4.33 9.18 -3.08
N TYR A 42 -3.40 8.81 -3.96
CA TYR A 42 -3.34 9.36 -5.32
C TYR A 42 -4.37 8.76 -6.26
N MET A 43 -4.48 7.43 -6.31
CA MET A 43 -5.32 6.70 -7.28
C MET A 43 -6.82 6.97 -7.11
N ASP A 44 -7.25 7.26 -5.90
CA ASP A 44 -8.68 7.39 -5.59
C ASP A 44 -9.21 8.82 -5.73
N ASP A 45 -8.34 9.81 -5.86
CA ASP A 45 -8.71 11.21 -6.03
C ASP A 45 -8.38 11.70 -7.44
N GLN A 46 -9.42 11.86 -8.24
CA GLN A 46 -9.30 12.32 -9.63
C GLN A 46 -8.95 13.82 -9.73
N THR A 47 -9.08 14.57 -8.64
CA THR A 47 -8.75 16.01 -8.61
C THR A 47 -7.26 16.28 -8.41
N LEU A 48 -6.51 15.28 -7.94
CA LEU A 48 -5.05 15.38 -7.75
C LEU A 48 -4.35 15.26 -9.11
N ILE A 49 -3.87 16.37 -9.62
CA ILE A 49 -3.12 16.48 -10.90
C ILE A 49 -1.81 17.18 -10.61
N PHE A 50 -0.70 16.53 -11.00
CA PHE A 50 0.67 17.04 -10.82
C PHE A 50 1.48 16.84 -12.10
N ASP A 51 2.51 17.67 -12.31
CA ASP A 51 3.43 17.55 -13.45
C ASP A 51 4.22 16.23 -13.37
N ASN A 52 4.61 15.86 -12.15
CA ASN A 52 5.34 14.63 -11.85
C ASN A 52 4.69 13.88 -10.71
N VAL A 53 4.53 12.58 -10.88
CA VAL A 53 4.00 11.66 -9.87
C VAL A 53 4.98 10.51 -9.69
N VAL A 54 5.43 10.27 -8.46
CA VAL A 54 6.43 9.26 -8.14
C VAL A 54 5.86 8.20 -7.23
N PHE A 55 5.92 6.96 -7.71
CA PHE A 55 5.56 5.76 -6.97
C PHE A 55 6.83 5.07 -6.46
N ASN A 56 6.94 4.86 -5.17
CA ASN A 56 8.04 4.09 -4.57
C ASN A 56 7.52 3.11 -3.52
N ASP A 57 8.07 1.92 -3.53
CA ASP A 57 7.82 0.94 -2.45
C ASP A 57 9.03 0.00 -2.33
N MET A 58 9.34 -0.44 -1.11
CA MET A 58 10.39 -1.44 -0.88
C MET A 58 9.99 -2.81 -1.43
N ASN A 59 8.69 -3.09 -1.60
CA ASN A 59 8.21 -4.29 -2.25
C ASN A 59 8.36 -4.18 -3.77
N ARG A 60 9.43 -4.74 -4.32
CA ARG A 60 9.73 -4.73 -5.75
C ARG A 60 8.60 -5.30 -6.62
N HIS A 61 7.89 -6.31 -6.14
CA HIS A 61 6.75 -6.89 -6.87
C HIS A 61 5.57 -5.90 -6.95
N GLN A 62 5.39 -5.07 -5.90
CA GLN A 62 4.38 -4.02 -5.90
C GLN A 62 4.72 -2.94 -6.92
N VAL A 63 5.98 -2.49 -6.94
CA VAL A 63 6.46 -1.51 -7.94
C VAL A 63 6.29 -2.06 -9.34
N ASN A 64 6.69 -3.31 -9.58
CA ASN A 64 6.54 -3.99 -10.86
C ASN A 64 5.08 -4.07 -11.32
N LEU A 65 4.16 -4.42 -10.42
CA LEU A 65 2.73 -4.48 -10.73
C LEU A 65 2.20 -3.11 -11.18
N PHE A 66 2.52 -2.04 -10.47
CA PHE A 66 2.07 -0.69 -10.82
C PHE A 66 2.71 -0.19 -12.12
N LYS A 67 4.00 -0.47 -12.34
CA LYS A 67 4.68 -0.17 -13.61
C LYS A 67 4.01 -0.90 -14.77
N CYS A 68 3.75 -2.20 -14.67
CA CYS A 68 3.07 -2.95 -15.72
C CYS A 68 1.60 -2.50 -15.90
N ALA A 69 0.93 -2.08 -14.82
CA ALA A 69 -0.44 -1.57 -14.89
C ALA A 69 -0.55 -0.22 -15.61
N SER A 70 0.53 0.55 -15.73
CA SER A 70 0.56 1.76 -16.58
C SER A 70 0.48 1.45 -18.09
N GLU A 71 0.70 0.17 -18.47
CA GLU A 71 0.50 -0.37 -19.82
C GLU A 71 -0.60 -1.48 -19.77
N PRO A 72 -1.85 -1.09 -19.53
CA PRO A 72 -2.92 -2.02 -19.12
C PRO A 72 -3.21 -3.12 -20.13
N GLU A 73 -3.07 -2.85 -21.43
CA GLU A 73 -3.33 -3.83 -22.48
C GLU A 73 -2.33 -4.99 -22.40
N LYS A 74 -1.05 -4.70 -22.16
CA LYS A 74 0.01 -5.73 -22.02
C LYS A 74 -0.21 -6.54 -20.73
N LEU A 75 -0.51 -5.87 -19.61
CA LEU A 75 -0.76 -6.57 -18.35
C LEU A 75 -2.01 -7.45 -18.45
N LEU A 76 -3.09 -6.97 -19.07
CA LEU A 76 -4.31 -7.75 -19.29
C LEU A 76 -4.03 -8.97 -20.19
N SER A 77 -3.18 -8.85 -21.21
CA SER A 77 -2.75 -9.98 -22.04
C SER A 77 -2.06 -11.06 -21.20
N GLU A 78 -1.09 -10.69 -20.36
CA GLU A 78 -0.40 -11.66 -19.48
C GLU A 78 -1.34 -12.28 -18.42
N ILE A 79 -2.25 -11.49 -17.85
CA ILE A 79 -3.28 -12.03 -16.96
C ILE A 79 -4.18 -13.03 -17.70
N ASN A 80 -4.55 -12.75 -18.96
CA ASN A 80 -5.35 -13.68 -19.77
C ASN A 80 -4.59 -14.97 -20.07
N ILE A 81 -3.29 -14.91 -20.40
CA ILE A 81 -2.44 -16.10 -20.56
C ILE A 81 -2.43 -16.92 -19.26
N LEU A 82 -2.32 -16.26 -18.11
CA LEU A 82 -2.32 -16.92 -16.80
C LEU A 82 -3.63 -17.68 -16.52
N LEU A 83 -4.77 -17.12 -16.94
CA LEU A 83 -6.13 -17.60 -16.60
C LEU A 83 -6.73 -18.56 -17.64
N ASN A 84 -6.24 -18.58 -18.88
CA ASN A 84 -6.80 -19.38 -19.97
C ASN A 84 -6.05 -20.70 -20.18
N GLU A 85 -6.50 -21.49 -21.14
CA GLU A 85 -5.98 -22.82 -21.45
C GLU A 85 -4.45 -22.82 -21.61
N GLY A 86 -3.80 -23.75 -20.90
CA GLY A 86 -2.34 -23.80 -20.79
C GLY A 86 -1.74 -22.87 -19.76
N GLY A 87 -2.50 -21.94 -19.18
CA GLY A 87 -2.04 -21.03 -18.15
C GLY A 87 -1.99 -21.65 -16.75
N LEU A 88 -1.16 -21.05 -15.90
CA LEU A 88 -0.85 -21.54 -14.55
C LEU A 88 -2.08 -21.74 -13.65
N VAL A 89 -3.09 -20.87 -13.75
CA VAL A 89 -4.30 -20.90 -12.91
C VAL A 89 -5.55 -21.33 -13.71
N TYR A 90 -5.35 -21.91 -14.90
CA TYR A 90 -6.45 -22.43 -15.69
C TYR A 90 -7.00 -23.74 -15.10
N THR A 91 -8.32 -23.90 -15.11
CA THR A 91 -9.00 -25.15 -14.74
C THR A 91 -10.35 -25.27 -15.43
N THR A 92 -10.65 -26.48 -15.91
CA THR A 92 -11.97 -26.87 -16.42
C THR A 92 -12.91 -27.39 -15.34
N GLU A 93 -12.45 -27.46 -14.07
CA GLU A 93 -13.25 -27.93 -12.95
C GLU A 93 -14.48 -27.03 -12.75
N THR A 94 -15.67 -27.62 -12.64
CA THR A 94 -16.95 -26.90 -12.48
C THR A 94 -17.39 -26.83 -11.01
N ASN A 95 -16.96 -27.81 -10.19
CA ASN A 95 -17.33 -27.84 -8.79
C ASN A 95 -16.65 -26.71 -7.98
N PRO A 96 -17.40 -25.82 -7.30
CA PRO A 96 -16.83 -24.66 -6.61
C PRO A 96 -15.82 -25.02 -5.52
N ILE A 97 -16.00 -26.16 -4.83
CA ILE A 97 -15.09 -26.60 -3.76
C ILE A 97 -13.78 -27.10 -4.35
N LYS A 98 -13.85 -27.88 -5.44
CA LYS A 98 -12.66 -28.36 -6.14
C LYS A 98 -11.90 -27.22 -6.79
N LYS A 99 -12.58 -26.25 -7.41
CA LYS A 99 -11.97 -25.01 -7.91
C LYS A 99 -11.23 -24.26 -6.81
N TRP A 100 -11.86 -24.07 -5.65
CA TRP A 100 -11.22 -23.41 -4.52
C TRP A 100 -9.97 -24.15 -4.05
N ASN A 101 -10.02 -25.49 -3.97
CA ASN A 101 -8.86 -26.29 -3.60
C ASN A 101 -7.73 -26.20 -4.65
N PHE A 102 -8.05 -26.16 -5.92
CA PHE A 102 -7.11 -26.01 -7.01
C PHE A 102 -6.36 -24.64 -6.88
N TYR A 103 -7.08 -23.54 -6.82
CA TYR A 103 -6.47 -22.21 -6.68
C TYR A 103 -5.67 -22.05 -5.38
N LYS A 104 -6.16 -22.64 -4.29
CA LYS A 104 -5.46 -22.66 -3.01
C LYS A 104 -4.14 -23.45 -3.09
N SER A 105 -4.09 -24.54 -3.86
CA SER A 105 -2.87 -25.33 -4.02
C SER A 105 -1.81 -24.53 -4.77
N ILE A 106 -2.17 -23.85 -5.84
CA ILE A 106 -1.27 -22.95 -6.59
C ILE A 106 -0.74 -21.83 -5.69
N TYR A 107 -1.64 -21.13 -5.00
CA TYR A 107 -1.27 -20.06 -4.06
C TYR A 107 -0.26 -20.55 -3.02
N ARG A 108 -0.49 -21.72 -2.43
CA ARG A 108 0.41 -22.32 -1.44
C ARG A 108 1.76 -22.74 -2.01
N GLN A 109 1.78 -23.19 -3.26
CA GLN A 109 3.03 -23.54 -3.94
C GLN A 109 3.95 -22.33 -4.07
N TYR A 110 3.39 -21.17 -4.43
CA TYR A 110 4.16 -19.92 -4.52
C TYR A 110 4.64 -19.42 -3.15
N ILE A 111 3.82 -19.56 -2.10
CA ILE A 111 4.25 -19.20 -0.74
C ILE A 111 5.40 -20.09 -0.26
N LYS A 112 5.36 -21.40 -0.56
CA LYS A 112 6.42 -22.35 -0.14
C LYS A 112 7.72 -22.11 -0.88
N ASN A 113 7.66 -21.69 -2.11
CA ASN A 113 8.83 -21.50 -2.99
C ASN A 113 9.37 -20.08 -2.91
N ASP A 114 9.00 -19.32 -1.88
CA ASP A 114 9.47 -17.97 -1.60
C ASP A 114 9.49 -17.06 -2.85
N PHE A 115 8.38 -17.07 -3.61
CA PHE A 115 8.26 -16.29 -4.86
C PHE A 115 8.65 -14.81 -4.67
N LEU A 116 8.46 -14.26 -3.47
CA LEU A 116 8.87 -12.89 -3.16
C LEU A 116 10.38 -12.75 -2.94
N ASP A 117 11.07 -13.83 -2.60
CA ASP A 117 12.52 -13.80 -2.42
C ASP A 117 13.24 -13.82 -3.79
N ASP A 118 12.52 -14.19 -4.88
CA ASP A 118 13.00 -14.00 -6.25
C ASP A 118 12.88 -12.51 -6.65
N MET A 119 13.79 -11.70 -6.15
CA MET A 119 13.91 -10.29 -6.48
C MET A 119 14.75 -10.05 -7.74
N ASN A 120 15.23 -11.11 -8.38
CA ASN A 120 16.09 -11.03 -9.56
C ASN A 120 15.26 -10.92 -10.85
N PHE A 121 14.61 -9.78 -11.04
CA PHE A 121 13.90 -9.41 -12.26
C PHE A 121 13.95 -7.91 -12.48
N GLU A 122 13.76 -7.47 -13.73
CA GLU A 122 13.63 -6.05 -14.05
C GLU A 122 12.20 -5.55 -13.80
N ILE A 123 12.07 -4.31 -13.32
CA ILE A 123 10.77 -3.65 -13.19
C ILE A 123 10.21 -3.40 -14.60
N GLY A 124 9.03 -3.95 -14.87
CA GLY A 124 8.41 -4.02 -16.18
C GLY A 124 8.20 -5.47 -16.68
N ASP A 125 8.53 -6.48 -15.85
CA ASP A 125 8.22 -7.88 -16.13
C ASP A 125 6.72 -8.17 -15.96
N PHE A 126 6.00 -8.20 -17.08
CA PHE A 126 4.54 -8.39 -17.12
C PHE A 126 4.10 -9.78 -16.63
N LYS A 127 4.89 -10.83 -16.89
CA LYS A 127 4.58 -12.19 -16.44
C LYS A 127 4.63 -12.26 -14.91
N LYS A 128 5.69 -11.73 -14.30
CA LYS A 128 5.79 -11.65 -12.82
C LYS A 128 4.71 -10.73 -12.24
N ALA A 129 4.37 -9.65 -12.92
CA ALA A 129 3.27 -8.76 -12.51
C ALA A 129 1.92 -9.48 -12.52
N ALA A 130 1.62 -10.29 -13.54
CA ALA A 130 0.39 -11.08 -13.63
C ALA A 130 0.31 -12.13 -12.50
N ILE A 131 1.40 -12.85 -12.24
CA ILE A 131 1.47 -13.82 -11.14
C ILE A 131 1.29 -13.12 -9.80
N TYR A 132 2.00 -12.02 -9.55
CA TYR A 132 1.86 -11.25 -8.32
C TYR A 132 0.45 -10.69 -8.14
N ALA A 133 -0.20 -10.21 -9.21
CA ALA A 133 -1.58 -9.75 -9.20
C ALA A 133 -2.54 -10.85 -8.73
N PHE A 134 -2.38 -12.09 -9.22
CA PHE A 134 -3.15 -13.23 -8.73
C PHE A 134 -2.89 -13.49 -7.24
N LEU A 135 -1.64 -13.49 -6.81
CA LEU A 135 -1.25 -13.79 -5.43
C LEU A 135 -1.77 -12.74 -4.44
N ILE A 136 -1.56 -11.45 -4.72
CA ILE A 136 -1.98 -10.36 -3.81
C ILE A 136 -3.51 -10.25 -3.72
N THR A 137 -4.22 -10.42 -4.82
CA THR A 137 -5.69 -10.40 -4.82
C THR A 137 -6.27 -11.66 -4.20
N SER A 138 -5.53 -12.77 -4.18
CA SER A 138 -5.94 -14.06 -3.60
C SER A 138 -5.61 -14.19 -2.12
N SER A 139 -4.82 -13.29 -1.55
CA SER A 139 -4.44 -13.33 -0.15
C SER A 139 -5.55 -12.75 0.75
N HIS A 140 -5.67 -13.27 1.98
CA HIS A 140 -6.55 -12.70 2.99
C HIS A 140 -6.03 -11.32 3.40
N ASN A 141 -6.89 -10.29 3.34
CA ASN A 141 -6.56 -8.89 3.62
C ASN A 141 -5.38 -8.33 2.81
N SER A 142 -5.08 -8.94 1.65
CA SER A 142 -3.95 -8.56 0.80
C SER A 142 -2.59 -8.55 1.54
N CYS A 143 -2.44 -9.48 2.48
CA CYS A 143 -1.23 -9.69 3.28
C CYS A 143 -0.34 -10.77 2.65
N TYR A 144 -0.05 -10.67 1.35
CA TYR A 144 0.89 -11.57 0.70
C TYR A 144 2.33 -11.07 0.94
N PRO A 145 3.30 -11.95 1.23
CA PRO A 145 3.26 -13.44 1.19
C PRO A 145 3.02 -14.09 2.55
N ARG A 146 3.25 -13.39 3.66
CA ARG A 146 3.45 -14.03 4.97
C ARG A 146 2.19 -14.01 5.83
N GLY A 147 1.76 -15.20 6.26
CA GLY A 147 0.68 -15.38 7.23
C GLY A 147 -0.74 -15.28 6.67
N ALA A 148 -0.91 -14.92 5.40
CA ALA A 148 -2.22 -14.80 4.80
C ALA A 148 -2.73 -16.14 4.27
N GLY A 149 -3.95 -16.51 4.66
CA GLY A 149 -4.67 -17.62 4.05
C GLY A 149 -5.12 -17.28 2.65
N TYR A 150 -5.34 -18.31 1.82
CA TYR A 150 -5.96 -18.15 0.51
C TYR A 150 -7.44 -17.69 0.66
N ASN A 151 -7.81 -16.63 -0.03
CA ASN A 151 -9.16 -16.08 -0.08
C ASN A 151 -9.50 -15.47 -1.47
N GLY A 152 -8.95 -16.05 -2.53
CA GLY A 152 -9.02 -15.49 -3.88
C GLY A 152 -10.22 -15.89 -4.71
N TYR A 153 -10.93 -16.97 -4.35
CA TYR A 153 -12.07 -17.48 -5.09
C TYR A 153 -13.36 -17.35 -4.28
N LYS A 154 -14.36 -16.68 -4.83
CA LYS A 154 -15.69 -16.52 -4.25
C LYS A 154 -16.61 -17.64 -4.76
N LYS A 155 -16.82 -18.66 -3.95
CA LYS A 155 -17.59 -19.86 -4.30
C LYS A 155 -19.07 -19.56 -4.65
N ASP A 156 -19.64 -18.58 -3.97
CA ASP A 156 -21.02 -18.10 -4.13
C ASP A 156 -21.24 -17.34 -5.45
N LEU A 157 -20.17 -16.76 -6.00
CA LEU A 157 -20.22 -15.97 -7.23
C LEU A 157 -19.50 -16.64 -8.40
N ASP A 158 -18.90 -17.82 -8.21
CA ASP A 158 -18.03 -18.53 -9.18
C ASP A 158 -16.97 -17.61 -9.83
N LYS A 159 -16.32 -16.78 -8.98
CA LYS A 159 -15.40 -15.71 -9.43
C LYS A 159 -14.08 -15.70 -8.70
N LEU A 160 -13.03 -15.35 -9.43
CA LEU A 160 -11.72 -14.99 -8.86
C LEU A 160 -11.69 -13.50 -8.45
N LYS A 161 -11.01 -13.20 -7.35
CA LYS A 161 -10.87 -11.81 -6.90
C LYS A 161 -10.02 -10.95 -7.85
N ILE A 162 -9.11 -11.56 -8.61
CA ILE A 162 -8.33 -10.85 -9.64
C ILE A 162 -9.22 -10.19 -10.72
N GLU A 163 -10.44 -10.67 -10.93
CA GLU A 163 -11.39 -10.05 -11.85
C GLU A 163 -11.71 -8.59 -11.49
N SER A 164 -11.65 -8.25 -10.21
CA SER A 164 -11.79 -6.85 -9.77
C SER A 164 -10.67 -5.97 -10.31
N LEU A 165 -9.44 -6.45 -10.35
CA LEU A 165 -8.31 -5.75 -10.95
C LEU A 165 -8.47 -5.64 -12.46
N ILE A 166 -8.82 -6.75 -13.14
CA ILE A 166 -9.10 -6.77 -14.59
C ILE A 166 -10.13 -5.69 -14.96
N ASN A 167 -11.23 -5.62 -14.21
CA ASN A 167 -12.29 -4.64 -14.44
C ASN A 167 -11.84 -3.19 -14.19
N LYS A 168 -10.89 -2.97 -13.28
CA LYS A 168 -10.32 -1.63 -13.05
C LYS A 168 -9.36 -1.22 -14.17
N LEU A 169 -8.52 -2.15 -14.65
CA LEU A 169 -7.59 -1.90 -15.77
C LEU A 169 -8.31 -1.58 -17.09
N LYS A 170 -9.59 -1.90 -17.22
CA LYS A 170 -10.45 -1.54 -18.37
C LYS A 170 -11.12 -0.17 -18.23
N LYS A 171 -10.93 0.58 -17.15
CA LYS A 171 -11.61 1.85 -16.87
C LYS A 171 -10.65 3.03 -16.92
N ASN A 172 -10.91 4.00 -17.80
CA ASN A 172 -10.07 5.18 -18.01
C ASN A 172 -9.65 5.87 -16.71
N LYS A 173 -10.56 6.02 -15.76
CA LYS A 173 -10.25 6.67 -14.48
C LYS A 173 -9.07 6.05 -13.70
N TYR A 174 -8.78 4.76 -13.90
CA TYR A 174 -7.61 4.11 -13.30
C TYR A 174 -6.41 4.17 -14.24
N THR A 175 -6.63 3.89 -15.52
CA THR A 175 -5.53 3.85 -16.49
C THR A 175 -4.92 5.23 -16.74
N ASP A 176 -5.72 6.31 -16.73
CA ASP A 176 -5.21 7.67 -16.87
C ASP A 176 -4.34 8.06 -15.67
N LYS A 177 -4.76 7.70 -14.44
CA LYS A 177 -3.94 7.88 -13.23
C LYS A 177 -2.65 7.06 -13.26
N LEU A 178 -2.71 5.82 -13.73
CA LEU A 178 -1.52 4.98 -13.85
C LEU A 178 -0.55 5.53 -14.89
N LYS A 179 -1.05 6.02 -16.02
CA LYS A 179 -0.24 6.64 -17.09
C LYS A 179 0.39 7.97 -16.68
N SER A 180 -0.20 8.67 -15.70
CA SER A 180 0.37 9.92 -15.18
C SER A 180 1.51 9.72 -14.17
N ILE A 181 1.80 8.48 -13.75
CA ILE A 181 2.96 8.19 -12.91
C ILE A 181 4.22 8.30 -13.76
N SER A 182 5.09 9.24 -13.41
CA SER A 182 6.30 9.58 -14.16
C SER A 182 7.53 8.76 -13.74
N ASP A 183 7.57 8.28 -12.48
CA ASP A 183 8.68 7.46 -11.98
C ASP A 183 8.17 6.32 -11.09
N PHE A 184 8.75 5.13 -11.29
CA PHE A 184 8.51 3.92 -10.50
C PHE A 184 9.83 3.47 -9.88
N SER A 185 9.99 3.74 -8.59
CA SER A 185 11.24 3.50 -7.87
C SER A 185 11.09 2.35 -6.86
N ASN A 186 12.19 1.63 -6.64
CA ASN A 186 12.31 0.61 -5.59
C ASN A 186 13.59 0.88 -4.81
N ILE A 187 13.64 2.01 -4.11
CA ILE A 187 14.79 2.50 -3.35
C ILE A 187 14.39 2.85 -1.92
N ASP A 188 15.37 2.99 -1.03
CA ASP A 188 15.13 3.41 0.35
C ASP A 188 14.45 4.79 0.41
N PHE A 189 13.57 4.99 1.37
CA PHE A 189 12.81 6.24 1.52
C PHE A 189 13.71 7.46 1.70
N GLU A 190 14.88 7.31 2.35
CA GLU A 190 15.82 8.41 2.56
C GLU A 190 16.43 8.84 1.24
N GLU A 191 16.90 7.90 0.43
CA GLU A 191 17.41 8.16 -0.90
C GLU A 191 16.37 8.85 -1.77
N LEU A 192 15.12 8.37 -1.74
CA LEU A 192 14.02 8.95 -2.50
C LEU A 192 13.69 10.37 -2.04
N ILE A 193 13.57 10.60 -0.73
CA ILE A 193 13.25 11.91 -0.19
C ILE A 193 14.35 12.90 -0.56
N LEU A 194 15.63 12.54 -0.41
CA LEU A 194 16.76 13.40 -0.80
C LEU A 194 16.76 13.70 -2.30
N LYS A 195 16.42 12.72 -3.16
CA LYS A 195 16.33 12.88 -4.62
C LYS A 195 15.27 13.92 -5.03
N TYR A 196 14.12 13.93 -4.34
CA TYR A 196 12.99 14.78 -4.71
C TYR A 196 12.75 15.96 -3.76
N ASP A 197 13.62 16.23 -2.77
CA ASP A 197 13.45 17.32 -1.82
C ASP A 197 13.59 18.71 -2.48
N ASN A 198 12.44 19.30 -2.81
CA ASN A 198 12.33 20.60 -3.45
C ASN A 198 11.10 21.36 -2.92
N LYS A 199 11.08 22.69 -3.03
CA LYS A 199 9.95 23.55 -2.62
C LYS A 199 8.66 23.24 -3.37
N ASP A 200 8.75 22.74 -4.61
CA ASP A 200 7.62 22.38 -5.46
C ASP A 200 7.21 20.90 -5.30
N THR A 201 7.83 20.18 -4.36
CA THR A 201 7.51 18.79 -4.05
C THR A 201 6.62 18.69 -2.83
N TYR A 202 5.70 17.73 -2.89
CA TYR A 202 4.89 17.29 -1.77
C TYR A 202 5.05 15.79 -1.55
N PHE A 203 5.39 15.40 -0.33
CA PHE A 203 5.44 14.01 0.08
C PHE A 203 4.20 13.63 0.89
N TYR A 204 3.53 12.56 0.49
CA TYR A 204 2.62 11.85 1.38
C TYR A 204 3.31 10.60 1.93
N LEU A 205 3.40 10.50 3.24
CA LEU A 205 4.12 9.41 3.92
C LEU A 205 3.16 8.57 4.75
N ASP A 206 3.09 7.29 4.45
CA ASP A 206 2.32 6.27 5.18
C ASP A 206 3.23 5.05 5.46
N PRO A 207 4.28 5.24 6.29
CA PRO A 207 5.26 4.19 6.56
C PRO A 207 4.63 3.04 7.35
N PRO A 208 5.29 1.86 7.44
CA PRO A 208 4.92 0.86 8.41
C PRO A 208 4.84 1.46 9.82
N TYR A 209 3.70 1.31 10.50
CA TYR A 209 3.51 1.99 11.79
C TYR A 209 4.26 1.30 12.91
N TYR A 210 4.94 2.10 13.74
CA TYR A 210 5.49 1.67 15.01
C TYR A 210 4.36 1.26 15.95
N ARG A 211 4.43 0.05 16.47
CA ARG A 211 3.43 -0.47 17.41
C ARG A 211 3.95 -0.37 18.82
N TYR A 212 3.86 0.82 19.34
CA TYR A 212 4.19 1.11 20.71
C TYR A 212 3.29 0.32 21.68
N ASP A 213 3.90 -0.52 22.51
CA ASP A 213 3.23 -1.11 23.66
C ASP A 213 3.49 -0.21 24.88
N PRO A 214 2.47 0.48 25.43
CA PRO A 214 2.66 1.39 26.55
C PRO A 214 3.09 0.67 27.84
N LYS A 215 2.98 -0.66 27.92
CA LYS A 215 3.40 -1.45 29.09
C LYS A 215 4.88 -1.80 29.06
N THR A 216 5.43 -2.10 27.89
CA THR A 216 6.82 -2.51 27.72
C THR A 216 7.71 -1.42 27.14
N GLY A 217 7.12 -0.41 26.50
CA GLY A 217 7.84 0.61 25.75
C GLY A 217 8.47 0.11 24.44
N GLU A 218 8.23 -1.14 24.07
CA GLU A 218 8.85 -1.80 22.95
C GLU A 218 7.89 -1.91 21.75
N ASP A 219 8.47 -2.10 20.57
CA ASP A 219 7.74 -2.41 19.34
C ASP A 219 7.30 -3.88 19.32
N ASP A 220 6.04 -4.14 18.98
CA ASP A 220 5.60 -5.50 18.67
C ASP A 220 6.13 -5.92 17.27
N ALA A 221 7.41 -6.23 17.22
CA ALA A 221 8.14 -6.65 16.03
C ALA A 221 7.50 -7.85 15.29
N ARG A 222 6.61 -8.61 15.97
CA ARG A 222 5.94 -9.80 15.39
C ARG A 222 5.08 -9.51 14.17
N ARG A 223 4.73 -8.24 13.90
CA ARG A 223 3.87 -7.84 12.78
C ARG A 223 4.57 -7.09 11.66
N LEU A 224 5.85 -6.75 11.82
CA LEU A 224 6.66 -6.10 10.78
C LEU A 224 6.89 -7.00 9.56
N TRP A 225 6.74 -8.30 9.73
CA TRP A 225 6.82 -9.32 8.67
C TRP A 225 5.76 -9.18 7.57
N TRP A 226 4.72 -8.37 7.79
CA TRP A 226 3.59 -8.26 6.88
C TRP A 226 3.85 -7.33 5.69
N TYR A 227 4.91 -6.55 5.76
CA TYR A 227 5.28 -5.60 4.70
C TYR A 227 6.25 -6.16 3.64
N GLY A 228 6.50 -7.47 3.63
CA GLY A 228 7.30 -8.12 2.59
C GLY A 228 8.81 -7.83 2.66
N SER A 229 9.30 -7.31 3.79
CA SER A 229 10.72 -7.10 4.00
C SER A 229 11.39 -8.38 4.50
N ASP A 230 12.64 -8.60 4.09
CA ASP A 230 13.52 -9.61 4.67
C ASP A 230 13.65 -9.40 6.17
N LYS A 231 14.01 -10.47 6.89
CA LYS A 231 14.25 -10.41 8.34
C LYS A 231 15.27 -9.34 8.74
N GLU A 232 16.13 -8.95 7.79
CA GLU A 232 17.22 -7.99 8.00
C GLU A 232 16.79 -6.54 7.72
N ASN A 233 15.70 -6.31 6.94
CA ASN A 233 15.22 -4.99 6.55
C ASN A 233 13.88 -4.61 7.23
N VAL A 234 13.76 -4.91 8.50
CA VAL A 234 12.59 -4.53 9.30
C VAL A 234 12.57 -3.01 9.50
N PHE A 235 11.42 -2.38 9.20
CA PHE A 235 11.22 -0.94 9.50
C PHE A 235 11.06 -0.76 11.02
N GLY A 236 12.19 -0.85 11.75
CA GLY A 236 12.27 -0.78 13.21
C GLY A 236 12.45 0.66 13.72
N VAL A 237 12.69 0.80 15.04
CA VAL A 237 12.81 2.10 15.72
C VAL A 237 13.83 3.03 15.06
N GLU A 238 14.94 2.52 14.59
CA GLU A 238 15.97 3.32 13.92
C GLU A 238 15.49 3.85 12.55
N SER A 239 14.70 3.07 11.81
CA SER A 239 14.08 3.55 10.56
C SER A 239 13.08 4.67 10.84
N HIS A 240 12.30 4.57 11.92
CA HIS A 240 11.40 5.63 12.35
C HIS A 240 12.17 6.89 12.74
N ARG A 241 13.23 6.76 13.54
CA ARG A 241 14.09 7.88 13.95
C ARG A 241 14.77 8.55 12.74
N ARG A 242 15.28 7.75 11.82
CA ARG A 242 15.92 8.22 10.57
C ARG A 242 14.91 9.01 9.73
N LEU A 243 13.70 8.48 9.51
CA LEU A 243 12.63 9.15 8.78
C LEU A 243 12.25 10.49 9.42
N LEU A 244 11.95 10.51 10.72
CA LEU A 244 11.49 11.72 11.41
C LEU A 244 12.57 12.80 11.45
N ASN A 245 13.85 12.45 11.63
CA ASN A 245 14.95 13.40 11.58
C ASN A 245 15.16 13.97 10.16
N LEU A 246 14.99 13.13 9.13
CA LEU A 246 15.08 13.60 7.74
C LEU A 246 13.98 14.61 7.44
N LEU A 247 12.74 14.34 7.82
CA LEU A 247 11.58 15.21 7.57
C LEU A 247 11.70 16.60 8.18
N LYS A 248 12.39 16.75 9.32
CA LYS A 248 12.66 18.06 9.95
C LYS A 248 13.47 19.02 9.07
N ASN A 249 14.32 18.47 8.19
CA ASN A 249 15.28 19.22 7.40
C ASN A 249 14.89 19.35 5.92
N THR A 250 13.76 18.79 5.51
CA THR A 250 13.31 18.87 4.10
C THR A 250 12.89 20.29 3.73
N LYS A 251 13.09 20.64 2.46
CA LYS A 251 12.55 21.87 1.84
C LYS A 251 11.11 21.71 1.40
N SER A 252 10.70 20.49 1.17
CA SER A 252 9.41 20.07 0.64
C SER A 252 8.30 20.19 1.68
N ARG A 253 7.06 20.27 1.22
CA ARG A 253 5.88 20.09 2.05
C ARG A 253 5.62 18.59 2.19
N TRP A 254 5.17 18.19 3.37
CA TRP A 254 4.83 16.80 3.60
C TRP A 254 3.69 16.63 4.60
N SER A 255 2.97 15.53 4.47
CA SER A 255 2.10 14.98 5.50
C SER A 255 2.48 13.55 5.82
N LEU A 256 2.39 13.20 7.09
CA LEU A 256 2.77 11.93 7.66
C LEU A 256 1.58 11.31 8.39
N SER A 257 1.09 10.16 7.90
CA SER A 257 0.09 9.33 8.60
C SER A 257 0.78 8.43 9.62
N TYR A 258 0.20 8.35 10.84
CA TYR A 258 0.76 7.51 11.89
C TYR A 258 -0.24 7.14 13.00
N TYR A 259 0.14 6.20 13.87
CA TYR A 259 -0.40 6.09 15.22
C TYR A 259 0.56 6.74 16.21
N TYR A 260 0.03 7.21 17.33
CA TYR A 260 0.85 7.87 18.36
C TYR A 260 1.89 6.91 18.94
N PHE A 261 3.12 7.42 19.08
CA PHE A 261 4.19 6.89 19.93
C PHE A 261 5.10 8.05 20.36
N PRO A 262 5.80 7.94 21.51
CA PRO A 262 6.47 9.09 22.15
C PRO A 262 7.50 9.81 21.25
N LEU A 263 8.24 9.08 20.43
CA LEU A 263 9.23 9.65 19.53
C LEU A 263 8.64 10.64 18.50
N LEU A 264 7.36 10.49 18.13
CA LEU A 264 6.69 11.45 17.25
C LEU A 264 6.63 12.83 17.91
N GLU A 265 6.21 12.91 19.16
CA GLU A 265 6.08 14.18 19.86
C GLU A 265 7.44 14.80 20.21
N GLU A 266 8.44 13.95 20.49
CA GLU A 266 9.83 14.38 20.69
C GLU A 266 10.42 15.06 19.45
N LEU A 267 10.23 14.44 18.26
CA LEU A 267 10.88 14.91 17.02
C LEU A 267 10.00 15.87 16.20
N LEU A 268 8.68 15.76 16.28
CA LEU A 268 7.70 16.58 15.56
C LEU A 268 6.72 17.22 16.55
N PRO A 269 7.17 18.09 17.48
CA PRO A 269 6.34 18.62 18.55
C PRO A 269 5.16 19.47 18.03
N LYS A 270 4.05 19.44 18.75
CA LYS A 270 2.77 20.09 18.37
C LYS A 270 2.83 21.63 18.30
N ASP A 271 3.83 22.27 18.88
CA ASP A 271 4.09 23.71 18.77
C ASP A 271 4.77 24.12 17.45
N LYS A 272 5.35 23.16 16.71
CA LYS A 272 6.04 23.39 15.43
C LYS A 272 5.36 22.73 14.23
N TYR A 273 4.51 21.76 14.45
CA TYR A 273 3.84 20.98 13.40
C TYR A 273 2.34 20.95 13.64
N ILE A 274 1.56 20.87 12.58
CA ILE A 274 0.10 20.75 12.69
C ILE A 274 -0.27 19.28 12.78
N TRP A 275 -0.99 18.91 13.84
CA TRP A 275 -1.45 17.57 14.10
C TRP A 275 -2.97 17.50 13.96
N PHE A 276 -3.44 16.62 13.10
CA PHE A 276 -4.85 16.24 13.01
C PHE A 276 -5.03 14.84 13.56
N GLU A 277 -6.11 14.64 14.28
CA GLU A 277 -6.47 13.37 14.90
C GLU A 277 -7.79 12.88 14.35
N LYS A 278 -7.89 11.57 14.06
CA LYS A 278 -9.12 10.94 13.63
C LYS A 278 -9.32 9.61 14.31
N GLU A 279 -10.47 9.46 14.97
CA GLU A 279 -10.86 8.17 15.52
C GLU A 279 -11.21 7.21 14.39
N VAL A 280 -10.63 6.01 14.41
CA VAL A 280 -10.82 4.95 13.42
C VAL A 280 -11.12 3.63 14.09
N PHE A 281 -11.98 2.83 13.47
CA PHE A 281 -12.19 1.47 13.91
C PHE A 281 -11.01 0.59 13.52
N ARG A 282 -10.33 0.00 14.50
CA ARG A 282 -9.34 -1.04 14.24
C ARG A 282 -10.09 -2.30 13.82
N SER A 283 -10.07 -2.63 12.55
CA SER A 283 -10.57 -3.92 12.07
C SER A 283 -9.60 -5.03 12.48
N SER A 284 -9.54 -5.36 13.76
CA SER A 284 -8.90 -6.58 14.19
C SER A 284 -9.76 -7.74 13.73
N ALA A 285 -9.21 -8.60 12.87
CA ALA A 285 -9.60 -9.95 12.54
C ALA A 285 -10.95 -10.44 13.16
N GLN A 286 -12.06 -9.97 12.66
CA GLN A 286 -13.37 -10.51 13.00
C GLN A 286 -13.78 -11.51 11.92
N GLY A 287 -13.45 -12.76 12.12
CA GLY A 287 -13.76 -13.86 11.21
C GLY A 287 -13.35 -15.22 11.74
N GLY A 288 -12.93 -15.32 12.98
CA GLY A 288 -12.68 -16.59 13.66
C GLY A 288 -13.96 -17.19 14.24
N LYS A 289 -13.96 -18.52 14.46
CA LYS A 289 -15.06 -19.27 15.09
C LYS A 289 -15.46 -18.77 16.51
N ASN A 290 -14.74 -17.79 17.06
CA ASN A 290 -14.95 -17.19 18.39
C ASN A 290 -15.38 -15.72 18.30
N HIS A 291 -16.19 -15.35 17.32
CA HIS A 291 -16.76 -14.01 17.22
C HIS A 291 -17.74 -13.79 18.40
N ASP A 292 -17.38 -12.90 19.31
CA ASP A 292 -18.30 -12.39 20.32
C ASP A 292 -19.04 -11.16 19.75
N PRO A 293 -20.34 -11.24 19.47
CA PRO A 293 -21.12 -10.14 18.90
C PRO A 293 -21.23 -8.92 19.85
N ASN A 294 -20.93 -9.11 21.14
CA ASN A 294 -20.97 -8.05 22.16
C ASN A 294 -19.61 -7.36 22.39
N LYS A 295 -18.54 -7.86 21.76
CA LYS A 295 -17.22 -7.23 21.88
C LYS A 295 -17.22 -5.90 21.14
N LYS A 296 -17.11 -4.79 21.87
CA LYS A 296 -16.94 -3.44 21.27
C LYS A 296 -15.71 -3.45 20.34
N HIS A 297 -15.90 -2.86 19.15
CA HIS A 297 -14.78 -2.63 18.24
C HIS A 297 -13.71 -1.79 18.93
N GLU A 298 -12.46 -2.23 18.89
CA GLU A 298 -11.36 -1.41 19.34
C GLU A 298 -11.26 -0.20 18.41
N THR A 299 -11.31 0.98 18.97
CA THR A 299 -11.00 2.23 18.26
C THR A 299 -9.52 2.56 18.40
N GLY A 300 -8.99 3.28 17.46
CA GLY A 300 -7.64 3.83 17.50
C GLY A 300 -7.66 5.24 16.93
N THR A 301 -6.68 6.03 17.29
CA THR A 301 -6.54 7.39 16.75
C THR A 301 -5.51 7.38 15.65
N GLU A 302 -5.93 7.66 14.42
CA GLU A 302 -5.04 7.93 13.29
C GLU A 302 -4.61 9.38 13.36
N LEU A 303 -3.32 9.61 13.21
CA LEU A 303 -2.71 10.94 13.16
C LEU A 303 -2.38 11.32 11.72
N LEU A 304 -2.52 12.61 11.40
CA LEU A 304 -1.95 13.22 10.22
C LEU A 304 -1.15 14.45 10.63
N ILE A 305 0.17 14.38 10.48
CA ILE A 305 1.11 15.44 10.89
C ILE A 305 1.59 16.17 9.64
N LEU A 306 1.56 17.51 9.65
CA LEU A 306 1.93 18.35 8.54
C LEU A 306 3.05 19.35 8.93
N ASN A 307 3.96 19.63 7.99
CA ASN A 307 4.94 20.71 8.11
C ASN A 307 4.52 21.99 7.37
N TYR A 308 3.24 22.15 7.08
CA TYR A 308 2.68 23.32 6.39
C TYR A 308 1.25 23.57 6.86
N ASN A 309 0.79 24.81 6.66
CA ASN A 309 -0.61 25.15 6.88
C ASN A 309 -1.45 24.67 5.67
N PRO A 310 -2.45 23.79 5.85
CA PRO A 310 -3.21 23.22 4.72
C PRO A 310 -4.15 24.22 4.03
N GLU A 311 -4.50 25.33 4.70
CA GLU A 311 -5.36 26.38 4.15
C GLU A 311 -4.58 27.31 3.21
N THR A 312 -3.36 27.68 3.61
CA THR A 312 -2.50 28.61 2.86
C THR A 312 -1.47 27.90 1.99
N GLY A 313 -1.16 26.64 2.27
CA GLY A 313 -0.06 25.90 1.65
C GLY A 313 1.33 26.37 2.09
N ILE A 314 1.43 27.30 3.03
CA ILE A 314 2.70 27.86 3.50
C ILE A 314 3.37 26.87 4.44
N LYS A 315 4.66 26.57 4.17
CA LYS A 315 5.48 25.74 5.06
C LYS A 315 5.72 26.45 6.39
N LEU A 316 5.70 25.67 7.49
CA LEU A 316 5.91 26.15 8.86
C LEU A 316 7.39 26.42 9.15
#